data_5a6a8dfc47d400c503d937ce777201bd
#
_entry.id   5a6a8dfc47d400c503d937ce777201bd
#
_cell.length_a   1.000
_cell.length_b   1.000
_cell.length_c   1.000
_cell.angle_alpha   90.00
_cell.angle_beta   90.00
_cell.angle_gamma   90.00
#
_symmetry.space_group_name_H-M   'P 1'
#
loop_
_entity.id
_entity.type
_entity.pdbx_description
1 polymer ?
#
loop_
_entity_poly.entity_id
_entity_poly.type
_entity_poly.pdbx_seq_one_letter_code
_entity_poly.pdbx_strand_id
1 'polypeptide(L)'
;MNETYTPPTILLVEEDDEVRPLLSQNLRNQGYHVVVALNEADAIERTKGGSFCPDLILLNQVGRSIQEYAVMGQRICKSAGIGNQTPIIVMAEQYGADMEGKDVQVDDTEYVTYLEDGQQLMNLLHRLCPVYSELSEI
;
A
#
# COMPACT_ATOMS: atom_id res chain seq x y z
N MET A 1 -16.37 11.07 22.56
CA MET A 1 -16.41 10.87 21.60
C MET A 1 -15.25 10.60 20.99
N ASN A 2 -15.09 10.11 20.16
CA ASN A 2 -14.04 9.82 19.64
C ASN A 2 -13.85 10.32 18.42
N GLU A 3 -14.10 11.36 18.36
CA GLU A 3 -13.92 12.12 17.26
C GLU A 3 -12.50 12.21 16.88
N THR A 4 -11.66 11.62 17.63
CA THR A 4 -10.25 11.67 17.28
C THR A 4 -9.82 10.50 16.38
N TYR A 5 -10.75 9.64 16.02
CA TYR A 5 -10.38 8.55 15.15
C TYR A 5 -9.96 9.07 13.77
N THR A 6 -8.81 8.63 13.30
CA THR A 6 -8.30 9.00 12.00
C THR A 6 -8.06 7.72 11.21
N PRO A 7 -8.66 7.58 10.04
CA PRO A 7 -8.44 6.39 9.24
C PRO A 7 -6.97 6.25 8.86
N PRO A 8 -6.49 5.02 8.69
CA PRO A 8 -5.13 4.82 8.22
C PRO A 8 -4.94 5.40 6.83
N THR A 9 -3.72 5.83 6.55
CA THR A 9 -3.39 6.43 5.27
C THR A 9 -2.50 5.50 4.47
N ILE A 10 -2.89 5.26 3.22
CA ILE A 10 -2.13 4.45 2.30
C ILE A 10 -1.48 5.38 1.29
N LEU A 11 -0.16 5.22 1.10
CA LEU A 11 0.52 5.88 -0.01
C LEU A 11 0.49 4.89 -1.17
N LEU A 12 -0.24 5.24 -2.22
CA LEU A 12 -0.38 4.39 -3.39
C LEU A 12 0.55 4.92 -4.48
N VAL A 13 1.50 4.12 -4.91
CA VAL A 13 2.35 4.48 -6.03
C VAL A 13 1.87 3.69 -7.23
N GLU A 14 1.23 4.36 -8.17
CA GLU A 14 0.63 3.72 -9.33
C GLU A 14 0.97 4.53 -10.56
N GLU A 15 1.73 3.94 -11.46
CA GLU A 15 2.20 4.66 -12.65
C GLU A 15 1.18 4.63 -13.80
N ASP A 16 0.21 3.73 -13.75
CA ASP A 16 -0.79 3.62 -14.82
C ASP A 16 -1.91 4.61 -14.57
N ASP A 17 -2.10 5.54 -15.50
CA ASP A 17 -3.09 6.60 -15.36
C ASP A 17 -4.52 6.08 -15.36
N GLU A 18 -4.76 4.92 -15.94
CA GLU A 18 -6.12 4.36 -16.00
C GLU A 18 -6.45 3.56 -14.75
N VAL A 19 -5.47 2.89 -14.18
CA VAL A 19 -5.68 2.07 -12.98
C VAL A 19 -5.74 2.94 -11.74
N ARG A 20 -4.95 4.02 -11.72
CA ARG A 20 -4.79 4.84 -10.52
C ARG A 20 -6.12 5.35 -9.93
N PRO A 21 -7.01 5.96 -10.71
CA PRO A 21 -8.25 6.45 -10.09
C PRO A 21 -9.16 5.32 -9.61
N LEU A 22 -9.18 4.19 -10.30
CA LEU A 22 -10.03 3.08 -9.90
C LEU A 22 -9.53 2.46 -8.60
N LEU A 23 -8.24 2.24 -8.51
CA LEU A 23 -7.66 1.62 -7.33
C LEU A 23 -7.78 2.54 -6.12
N SER A 24 -7.50 3.83 -6.31
CA SER A 24 -7.60 4.77 -5.20
C SER A 24 -9.04 4.88 -4.70
N GLN A 25 -10.01 4.84 -5.60
CA GLN A 25 -11.41 4.90 -5.21
C GLN A 25 -11.81 3.66 -4.42
N ASN A 26 -11.36 2.49 -4.86
CA ASN A 26 -11.66 1.25 -4.15
C ASN A 26 -11.08 1.27 -2.74
N LEU A 27 -9.87 1.79 -2.59
CA LEU A 27 -9.25 1.88 -1.27
C LEU A 27 -10.01 2.87 -0.37
N ARG A 28 -10.44 3.98 -0.92
CA ARG A 28 -11.21 4.94 -0.15
C ARG A 28 -12.55 4.36 0.27
N ASN A 29 -13.16 3.56 -0.59
CA ASN A 29 -14.42 2.91 -0.27
C ASN A 29 -14.27 1.93 0.89
N GLN A 30 -13.05 1.43 1.12
CA GLN A 30 -12.80 0.51 2.23
C GLN A 30 -12.46 1.26 3.52
N GLY A 31 -12.48 2.58 3.50
CA GLY A 31 -12.28 3.37 4.71
C GLY A 31 -10.89 3.94 4.88
N TYR A 32 -10.04 3.88 3.85
CA TYR A 32 -8.68 4.39 3.97
C TYR A 32 -8.59 5.81 3.43
N HIS A 33 -7.65 6.59 4.00
CA HIS A 33 -7.20 7.80 3.35
C HIS A 33 -6.18 7.35 2.33
N VAL A 34 -6.18 7.94 1.17
CA VAL A 34 -5.27 7.54 0.11
C VAL A 34 -4.54 8.76 -0.42
N VAL A 35 -3.22 8.70 -0.40
CA VAL A 35 -2.39 9.71 -1.05
C VAL A 35 -1.78 9.01 -2.25
N VAL A 36 -1.97 9.59 -3.43
CA VAL A 36 -1.58 8.97 -4.67
C VAL A 36 -0.30 9.60 -5.18
N ALA A 37 0.67 8.78 -5.54
CA ALA A 37 1.90 9.24 -6.18
C ALA A 37 2.00 8.63 -7.56
N LEU A 38 2.51 9.39 -8.52
CA LEU A 38 2.59 8.96 -9.90
C LEU A 38 3.76 8.01 -10.14
N ASN A 39 4.80 8.13 -9.32
CA ASN A 39 6.01 7.33 -9.45
C ASN A 39 6.83 7.48 -8.18
N GLU A 40 7.99 6.86 -8.15
CA GLU A 40 8.84 6.92 -6.96
C GLU A 40 9.26 8.35 -6.63
N ALA A 41 9.65 9.13 -7.64
CA ALA A 41 10.11 10.49 -7.40
C ALA A 41 8.99 11.34 -6.77
N ASP A 42 7.77 11.17 -7.26
CA ASP A 42 6.63 11.87 -6.72
C ASP A 42 6.34 11.43 -5.29
N ALA A 43 6.45 10.13 -5.01
CA ALA A 43 6.24 9.60 -3.67
C ALA A 43 7.27 10.16 -2.69
N ILE A 44 8.52 10.24 -3.11
CA ILE A 44 9.58 10.78 -2.27
C ILE A 44 9.31 12.26 -2.00
N GLU A 45 8.89 12.99 -3.01
CA GLU A 45 8.60 14.41 -2.84
C GLU A 45 7.46 14.63 -1.85
N ARG A 46 6.42 13.80 -1.92
CA ARG A 46 5.27 13.94 -1.03
C ARG A 46 5.58 13.59 0.41
N THR A 47 6.56 12.71 0.64
CA THR A 47 6.88 12.24 1.99
C THR A 47 8.12 12.88 2.56
N LYS A 48 8.79 13.71 1.77
CA LYS A 48 10.09 14.25 2.11
C LYS A 48 10.06 15.00 3.44
N GLY A 49 11.05 14.70 4.26
CA GLY A 49 11.20 15.42 5.53
C GLY A 49 10.11 15.15 6.53
N GLY A 50 9.34 14.09 6.34
CA GLY A 50 8.29 13.76 7.30
C GLY A 50 7.04 14.60 7.16
N SER A 51 6.88 15.29 6.02
CA SER A 51 5.69 16.11 5.80
C SER A 51 4.44 15.24 5.74
N PHE A 52 4.59 13.95 5.46
CA PHE A 52 3.48 13.04 5.38
C PHE A 52 4.04 11.65 5.71
N CYS A 53 3.42 10.96 6.65
CA CYS A 53 3.86 9.63 7.06
C CYS A 53 2.74 8.62 6.81
N PRO A 54 2.88 7.81 5.78
CA PRO A 54 1.85 6.81 5.51
C PRO A 54 1.88 5.67 6.52
N ASP A 55 0.72 5.04 6.71
CA ASP A 55 0.62 3.86 7.56
C ASP A 55 0.94 2.60 6.76
N LEU A 56 0.88 2.67 5.44
CA LEU A 56 1.18 1.55 4.57
C LEU A 56 1.53 2.10 3.20
N ILE A 57 2.46 1.43 2.51
CA ILE A 57 2.85 1.79 1.15
C ILE A 57 2.42 0.65 0.23
N LEU A 58 1.67 1.00 -0.81
CA LEU A 58 1.16 0.04 -1.77
C LEU A 58 1.75 0.36 -3.13
N LEU A 59 2.45 -0.61 -3.70
CA LEU A 59 3.13 -0.44 -4.98
C LEU A 59 2.58 -1.44 -5.98
N ASN A 60 2.23 -0.96 -7.18
CA ASN A 60 1.76 -1.85 -8.23
C ASN A 60 2.92 -2.15 -9.17
N GLN A 61 3.27 -3.43 -9.32
CA GLN A 61 4.39 -3.83 -10.15
C GLN A 61 4.01 -3.68 -11.62
N VAL A 62 4.75 -2.83 -12.32
CA VAL A 62 4.57 -2.64 -13.75
C VAL A 62 5.95 -2.46 -14.36
N GLY A 63 6.39 -3.45 -15.13
CA GLY A 63 7.60 -3.30 -15.93
C GLY A 63 8.93 -3.45 -15.21
N ARG A 64 8.92 -3.63 -13.90
CA ARG A 64 10.16 -3.82 -13.13
C ARG A 64 10.01 -5.05 -12.27
N SER A 65 11.11 -5.53 -11.70
CA SER A 65 11.06 -6.72 -10.86
C SER A 65 10.41 -6.41 -9.51
N ILE A 66 9.91 -7.44 -8.85
CA ILE A 66 9.36 -7.31 -7.51
C ILE A 66 10.42 -6.74 -6.57
N GLN A 67 11.67 -7.19 -6.73
CA GLN A 67 12.75 -6.72 -5.89
C GLN A 67 13.01 -5.23 -6.05
N GLU A 68 12.91 -4.73 -7.28
CA GLU A 68 13.07 -3.30 -7.52
C GLU A 68 11.98 -2.49 -6.82
N TYR A 69 10.75 -3.02 -6.79
CA TYR A 69 9.67 -2.33 -6.09
C TYR A 69 9.85 -2.40 -4.57
N ALA A 70 10.35 -3.52 -4.04
CA ALA A 70 10.61 -3.60 -2.61
C ALA A 70 11.65 -2.58 -2.19
N VAL A 71 12.71 -2.42 -2.99
CA VAL A 71 13.75 -1.42 -2.71
C VAL A 71 13.16 -0.02 -2.82
N MET A 72 12.28 0.19 -3.79
CA MET A 72 11.60 1.48 -3.94
C MET A 72 10.83 1.84 -2.67
N GLY A 73 10.09 0.88 -2.12
CA GLY A 73 9.36 1.10 -0.88
C GLY A 73 10.28 1.48 0.26
N GLN A 74 11.43 0.83 0.35
CA GLN A 74 12.40 1.12 1.39
C GLN A 74 12.98 2.53 1.24
N ARG A 75 13.23 2.95 0.01
CA ARG A 75 13.74 4.30 -0.24
C ARG A 75 12.71 5.36 0.14
N ILE A 76 11.43 5.07 -0.13
CA ILE A 76 10.37 5.99 0.24
C ILE A 76 10.28 6.10 1.76
N CYS A 77 10.35 4.98 2.48
CA CYS A 77 10.33 5.00 3.93
C CYS A 77 11.48 5.82 4.50
N LYS A 78 12.66 5.65 3.92
CA LYS A 78 13.83 6.38 4.38
C LYS A 78 13.66 7.88 4.15
N SER A 79 13.14 8.25 2.99
CA SER A 79 12.89 9.65 2.67
C SER A 79 11.88 10.28 3.60
N ALA A 80 10.87 9.52 3.98
CA ALA A 80 9.83 10.01 4.86
C ALA A 80 10.28 10.10 6.31
N GLY A 81 11.43 9.52 6.64
CA GLY A 81 11.89 9.51 8.02
C GLY A 81 11.12 8.55 8.90
N ILE A 82 10.38 7.62 8.30
CA ILE A 82 9.67 6.60 9.06
C ILE A 82 10.55 5.37 9.15
N GLY A 83 10.40 4.65 10.22
CA GLY A 83 11.19 3.45 10.42
C GLY A 83 10.74 2.33 9.51
N ASN A 84 11.37 1.17 9.64
CA ASN A 84 11.05 0.03 8.81
C ASN A 84 9.90 -0.77 9.39
N GLN A 85 9.00 -0.10 10.13
CA GLN A 85 7.81 -0.75 10.66
C GLN A 85 6.61 -0.59 9.74
N THR A 86 6.68 0.30 8.77
CA THR A 86 5.56 0.55 7.87
C THR A 86 5.47 -0.58 6.85
N PRO A 87 4.33 -1.27 6.75
CA PRO A 87 4.19 -2.34 5.77
C PRO A 87 4.30 -1.84 4.35
N ILE A 88 4.97 -2.62 3.51
CA ILE A 88 5.10 -2.35 2.09
C ILE A 88 4.50 -3.54 1.36
N ILE A 89 3.50 -3.27 0.51
CA ILE A 89 2.87 -4.32 -0.28
C ILE A 89 3.20 -4.08 -1.75
N VAL A 90 3.72 -5.09 -2.42
CA VAL A 90 3.93 -5.05 -3.86
C VAL A 90 2.88 -5.95 -4.50
N MET A 91 2.03 -5.37 -5.34
CA MET A 91 1.04 -6.15 -6.08
C MET A 91 1.73 -6.70 -7.32
N ALA A 92 1.87 -8.01 -7.41
CA ALA A 92 2.63 -8.63 -8.48
C ALA A 92 1.85 -8.63 -9.79
N GLU A 93 2.54 -8.20 -10.83
CA GLU A 93 1.94 -8.14 -12.16
C GLU A 93 1.98 -9.50 -12.84
N GLN A 94 3.08 -10.23 -12.63
CA GLN A 94 3.27 -11.50 -13.27
C GLN A 94 3.52 -12.60 -12.26
N TYR A 95 2.90 -13.74 -12.47
CA TYR A 95 3.03 -14.86 -11.57
C TYR A 95 2.72 -16.16 -12.30
N GLY A 96 3.18 -17.28 -11.78
CA GLY A 96 2.77 -18.57 -12.27
C GLY A 96 1.43 -18.95 -11.68
N ALA A 97 0.74 -19.89 -12.30
CA ALA A 97 -0.58 -20.29 -11.87
C ALA A 97 -0.59 -20.77 -10.42
N ASP A 98 0.51 -21.34 -9.97
CA ASP A 98 0.60 -21.85 -8.61
C ASP A 98 0.77 -20.75 -7.57
N MET A 99 1.06 -19.52 -8.01
CA MET A 99 1.22 -18.41 -7.07
C MET A 99 0.00 -17.50 -7.02
N GLU A 100 -0.92 -17.66 -7.97
CA GLU A 100 -2.10 -16.83 -8.00
C GLU A 100 -2.93 -17.02 -6.71
N GLY A 101 -3.38 -15.93 -6.13
CA GLY A 101 -4.16 -15.97 -4.91
C GLY A 101 -3.34 -16.10 -3.65
N LYS A 102 -2.01 -15.99 -3.72
CA LYS A 102 -1.16 -16.13 -2.56
C LYS A 102 -0.55 -14.80 -2.14
N ASP A 103 -0.35 -14.65 -0.84
CA ASP A 103 0.39 -13.54 -0.28
C ASP A 103 1.68 -14.10 0.27
N VAL A 104 2.80 -13.46 -0.04
CA VAL A 104 4.11 -13.92 0.41
C VAL A 104 4.77 -12.83 1.23
N GLN A 105 5.13 -13.16 2.45
CA GLN A 105 5.88 -12.23 3.28
C GLN A 105 7.35 -12.38 2.95
N VAL A 106 7.96 -11.29 2.49
CA VAL A 106 9.35 -11.30 2.05
C VAL A 106 10.27 -10.91 3.21
N ASP A 107 9.81 -9.98 4.03
CA ASP A 107 10.59 -9.50 5.15
C ASP A 107 9.58 -9.17 6.24
N ASP A 108 10.02 -8.68 7.39
CA ASP A 108 9.11 -8.40 8.50
C ASP A 108 7.96 -7.48 8.10
N THR A 109 8.21 -6.53 7.23
CA THR A 109 7.19 -5.59 6.84
C THR A 109 6.95 -5.54 5.32
N GLU A 110 7.60 -6.44 4.57
CA GLU A 110 7.45 -6.43 3.12
C GLU A 110 6.67 -7.64 2.65
N TYR A 111 5.65 -7.40 1.84
CA TYR A 111 4.77 -8.43 1.37
C TYR A 111 4.60 -8.34 -0.15
N VAL A 112 4.48 -9.49 -0.79
CA VAL A 112 4.14 -9.54 -2.21
C VAL A 112 2.81 -10.27 -2.30
N THR A 113 1.83 -9.67 -2.96
CA THR A 113 0.55 -10.32 -3.13
C THR A 113 0.36 -10.67 -4.61
N TYR A 114 0.01 -11.92 -4.87
CA TYR A 114 -0.26 -12.43 -6.22
C TYR A 114 -1.78 -12.49 -6.35
N LEU A 115 -2.36 -11.39 -6.78
CA LEU A 115 -3.78 -11.21 -6.69
C LEU A 115 -4.59 -12.17 -7.55
N GLU A 116 -5.63 -12.74 -6.96
CA GLU A 116 -6.61 -13.51 -7.68
C GLU A 116 -7.77 -12.55 -7.96
N ASP A 117 -8.11 -11.70 -7.03
CA ASP A 117 -9.14 -10.69 -7.24
C ASP A 117 -8.92 -9.53 -6.25
N GLY A 118 -9.74 -8.51 -6.38
CA GLY A 118 -9.59 -7.33 -5.53
C GLY A 118 -9.86 -7.58 -4.06
N GLN A 119 -10.69 -8.59 -3.77
CA GLN A 119 -11.01 -8.90 -2.38
C GLN A 119 -9.77 -9.42 -1.64
N GLN A 120 -8.89 -10.12 -2.33
CA GLN A 120 -7.66 -10.61 -1.72
C GLN A 120 -6.80 -9.44 -1.23
N LEU A 121 -6.67 -8.39 -2.04
CA LEU A 121 -5.92 -7.22 -1.65
C LEU A 121 -6.56 -6.57 -0.42
N MET A 122 -7.88 -6.43 -0.42
CA MET A 122 -8.57 -5.80 0.70
C MET A 122 -8.40 -6.62 1.97
N ASN A 123 -8.41 -7.95 1.86
CA ASN A 123 -8.20 -8.81 3.02
C ASN A 123 -6.80 -8.61 3.60
N LEU A 124 -5.80 -8.51 2.74
CA LEU A 124 -4.43 -8.30 3.19
C LEU A 124 -4.29 -6.93 3.85
N LEU A 125 -4.88 -5.91 3.25
CA LEU A 125 -4.84 -4.56 3.81
C LEU A 125 -5.49 -4.52 5.19
N HIS A 126 -6.65 -5.14 5.34
CA HIS A 126 -7.35 -5.14 6.63
C HIS A 126 -6.57 -5.90 7.69
N ARG A 127 -5.79 -6.89 7.28
CA ARG A 127 -4.97 -7.64 8.23
C ARG A 127 -3.77 -6.82 8.69
N LEU A 128 -3.12 -6.10 7.76
CA LEU A 128 -1.90 -5.36 8.06
C LEU A 128 -2.18 -3.96 8.61
N CYS A 129 -3.30 -3.37 8.19
CA CYS A 129 -3.60 -1.99 8.52
C CYS A 129 -5.11 -1.87 8.73
N PRO A 130 -5.63 -2.38 9.85
CA PRO A 130 -7.08 -2.43 10.03
C PRO A 130 -7.74 -1.06 10.07
N VAL A 131 -8.93 -0.99 9.50
CA VAL A 131 -9.76 0.18 9.62
C VAL A 131 -10.78 -0.11 10.68
N TYR A 132 -10.78 0.67 11.74
CA TYR A 132 -11.74 0.46 12.81
C TYR A 132 -12.98 1.27 12.50
N SER A 133 -14.12 0.63 12.66
CA SER A 133 -15.37 1.32 12.52
C SER A 133 -15.92 1.54 13.91
N GLU A 134 -16.38 2.71 14.18
CA GLU A 134 -16.96 2.97 15.48
C GLU A 134 -18.17 2.12 15.71
N LEU A 135 -18.85 1.74 14.65
CA LEU A 135 -20.01 0.89 14.79
C LEU A 135 -19.64 -0.50 15.25
N SER A 136 -18.46 -0.96 14.91
CA SER A 136 -18.06 -2.31 15.27
C SER A 136 -17.78 -2.45 16.75
N GLU A 137 -17.69 -1.35 17.44
CA GLU A 137 -17.42 -1.42 18.84
C GLU A 137 -18.62 -1.60 19.68
N ILE A 138 -19.76 -1.51 19.16
CA ILE A 138 -20.99 -1.52 19.94
C ILE A 138 -21.61 -2.88 20.07
#